data_4536afa2f116ce9bca8a253f3e2fe18b
#
_entry.id   4536afa2f116ce9bca8a253f3e2fe18b
#
_cell.length_a   1.000
_cell.length_b   1.000
_cell.length_c   1.000
_cell.angle_alpha   90.00
_cell.angle_beta   90.00
_cell.angle_gamma   90.00
#
_symmetry.space_group_name_H-M   'P 1'
#
loop_
_entity.id
_entity.type
_entity.pdbx_description
1 polymer ?
#
loop_
_entity_poly.entity_id
_entity_poly.type
_entity_poly.pdbx_seq_one_letter_code
_entity_poly.pdbx_strand_id
1 'polypeptide(L)'
;MPDQDVRLQHLKVWLDKQLPKLFAAQGWGAIPPATLTAASSDASFRRYFRWEGEGHTFIVMDAPPPQENCKPFVDIAHLLSRSGINVPKIYAEDLNQGFLLLNDLGRKTYLDVIDEHNADQLFADAIQALLAYQQLPMEAPLPSYDVALLRRELELFPEWYVKRHLGIEFDQAQQANWQRVSDLLIESALAQPKVLVHRDYMPRNLMISEPNPGVLDFQDAVYGPVTYDITCLFKDAFLSWPEERVAGWLRTYWEKAGALGIAVQDDFEEFRRASDLMGVQRHLKVIGIFSRICHRDGKPRYVADVPRFFSYIEAVLARRPELAELSNLLTSLGQPKQEAAV
;
A
#
# COMPACT_ATOMS: atom_id res chain seq x y z
N MET A 1 4.36 31.31 -23.28
CA MET A 1 3.09 30.58 -23.28
C MET A 1 3.32 29.34 -22.44
N PRO A 2 2.43 28.96 -21.49
CA PRO A 2 2.62 27.73 -20.78
C PRO A 2 2.59 26.59 -21.80
N ASP A 3 3.57 25.71 -21.72
CA ASP A 3 3.70 24.51 -22.54
C ASP A 3 2.35 23.76 -22.48
N GLN A 4 1.64 23.69 -23.61
CA GLN A 4 0.39 22.95 -23.66
C GLN A 4 0.74 21.50 -23.37
N ASP A 5 0.16 20.92 -22.35
CA ASP A 5 0.33 19.51 -22.00
C ASP A 5 -0.15 18.63 -23.18
N VAL A 6 0.77 18.40 -24.12
CA VAL A 6 0.53 17.64 -25.35
C VAL A 6 -0.05 16.25 -25.03
N ARG A 7 0.41 15.66 -23.94
CA ARG A 7 -0.05 14.35 -23.53
C ARG A 7 -1.51 14.38 -23.05
N LEU A 8 -1.91 15.42 -22.33
CA LEU A 8 -3.31 15.62 -21.95
C LEU A 8 -4.22 15.81 -23.19
N GLN A 9 -3.71 16.46 -24.24
CA GLN A 9 -4.47 16.57 -25.50
C GLN A 9 -4.64 15.20 -26.17
N HIS A 10 -3.61 14.36 -26.21
CA HIS A 10 -3.71 12.99 -26.72
C HIS A 10 -4.72 12.16 -25.88
N LEU A 11 -4.69 12.29 -24.56
CA LEU A 11 -5.63 11.64 -23.67
C LEU A 11 -7.08 12.05 -24.00
N LYS A 12 -7.35 13.34 -24.18
CA LYS A 12 -8.68 13.85 -24.55
C LYS A 12 -9.16 13.28 -25.88
N VAL A 13 -8.30 13.30 -26.92
CA VAL A 13 -8.65 12.74 -28.23
C VAL A 13 -8.92 11.24 -28.15
N TRP A 14 -8.17 10.50 -27.32
CA TRP A 14 -8.44 9.09 -27.08
C TRP A 14 -9.77 8.88 -26.36
N LEU A 15 -10.03 9.65 -25.30
CA LEU A 15 -11.25 9.60 -24.49
C LEU A 15 -12.49 9.89 -25.35
N ASP A 16 -12.45 10.90 -26.22
CA ASP A 16 -13.52 11.26 -27.15
C ASP A 16 -13.89 10.11 -28.11
N LYS A 17 -12.95 9.19 -28.38
CA LYS A 17 -13.20 7.97 -29.16
C LYS A 17 -13.76 6.82 -28.36
N GLN A 18 -13.46 6.76 -27.06
CA GLN A 18 -13.88 5.64 -26.20
C GLN A 18 -15.27 5.86 -25.60
N LEU A 19 -15.59 7.09 -25.18
CA LEU A 19 -16.88 7.39 -24.54
C LEU A 19 -18.10 7.01 -25.43
N PRO A 20 -18.15 7.33 -26.75
CA PRO A 20 -19.29 6.91 -27.57
C PRO A 20 -19.47 5.39 -27.62
N LYS A 21 -18.37 4.64 -27.65
CA LYS A 21 -18.42 3.16 -27.64
C LYS A 21 -18.94 2.65 -26.31
N LEU A 22 -18.45 3.24 -25.19
CA LEU A 22 -18.90 2.87 -23.85
C LEU A 22 -20.39 3.17 -23.67
N PHE A 23 -20.84 4.38 -23.99
CA PHE A 23 -22.22 4.78 -23.82
C PHE A 23 -23.17 3.91 -24.66
N ALA A 24 -22.79 3.61 -25.91
CA ALA A 24 -23.55 2.70 -26.78
C ALA A 24 -23.60 1.27 -26.21
N ALA A 25 -22.47 0.73 -25.74
CA ALA A 25 -22.39 -0.62 -25.18
C ALA A 25 -23.21 -0.77 -23.88
N GLN A 26 -23.35 0.28 -23.09
CA GLN A 26 -24.10 0.29 -21.85
C GLN A 26 -25.57 0.74 -22.02
N GLY A 27 -25.93 1.24 -23.20
CA GLY A 27 -27.30 1.75 -23.46
C GLY A 27 -27.62 3.06 -22.71
N TRP A 28 -26.62 3.87 -22.37
CA TRP A 28 -26.77 5.10 -21.57
C TRP A 28 -27.25 6.32 -22.37
N GLY A 29 -27.48 6.17 -23.67
CA GLY A 29 -27.96 7.27 -24.52
C GLY A 29 -26.84 8.21 -25.00
N ALA A 30 -27.15 9.50 -25.12
CA ALA A 30 -26.20 10.49 -25.57
C ALA A 30 -25.19 10.86 -24.47
N ILE A 31 -23.97 11.16 -24.87
CA ILE A 31 -22.94 11.63 -23.94
C ILE A 31 -23.31 13.04 -23.46
N PRO A 32 -23.48 13.28 -22.14
CA PRO A 32 -23.80 14.60 -21.64
C PRO A 32 -22.58 15.55 -21.74
N PRO A 33 -22.82 16.87 -21.70
CA PRO A 33 -21.74 17.82 -21.45
C PRO A 33 -21.00 17.46 -20.16
N ALA A 34 -19.66 17.50 -20.22
CA ALA A 34 -18.84 17.01 -19.12
C ALA A 34 -17.58 17.84 -18.93
N THR A 35 -17.02 17.73 -17.72
CA THR A 35 -15.71 18.31 -17.37
C THR A 35 -14.67 17.20 -17.20
N LEU A 36 -13.40 17.52 -17.44
CA LEU A 36 -12.26 16.68 -17.15
C LEU A 36 -11.32 17.45 -16.21
N THR A 37 -11.26 17.02 -14.95
CA THR A 37 -10.49 17.68 -13.89
C THR A 37 -9.46 16.72 -13.30
N ALA A 38 -8.36 17.23 -12.73
CA ALA A 38 -7.41 16.38 -12.01
C ALA A 38 -8.10 15.71 -10.80
N ALA A 39 -7.98 14.39 -10.68
CA ALA A 39 -8.59 13.61 -9.61
C ALA A 39 -7.62 13.39 -8.43
N SER A 40 -6.36 13.10 -8.70
CA SER A 40 -5.31 13.00 -7.69
C SER A 40 -3.95 13.34 -8.29
N SER A 41 -3.00 13.74 -7.43
CA SER A 41 -1.58 13.87 -7.75
C SER A 41 -0.82 12.88 -6.87
N ASP A 42 -0.37 11.77 -7.45
CA ASP A 42 0.42 10.78 -6.74
C ASP A 42 1.93 11.07 -6.81
N ALA A 43 2.72 10.30 -6.06
CA ALA A 43 4.18 10.36 -6.09
C ALA A 43 4.79 9.69 -7.34
N SER A 44 3.98 9.03 -8.18
CA SER A 44 4.37 8.40 -9.43
C SER A 44 4.23 9.33 -10.64
N PHE A 45 4.65 8.85 -11.82
CA PHE A 45 4.41 9.55 -13.08
C PHE A 45 2.98 9.39 -13.58
N ARG A 46 2.14 8.59 -12.92
CA ARG A 46 0.74 8.41 -13.24
C ARG A 46 -0.05 9.65 -12.90
N ARG A 47 -0.95 10.03 -13.80
CA ARG A 47 -1.90 11.11 -13.60
C ARG A 47 -3.30 10.55 -13.70
N TYR A 48 -4.17 11.01 -12.83
CA TYR A 48 -5.57 10.60 -12.81
C TYR A 48 -6.45 11.82 -13.01
N PHE A 49 -7.39 11.69 -13.93
CA PHE A 49 -8.36 12.72 -14.23
C PHE A 49 -9.77 12.15 -13.99
N ARG A 50 -10.66 12.97 -13.49
CA ARG A 50 -12.08 12.64 -13.36
C ARG A 50 -12.84 13.28 -14.50
N TRP A 51 -13.48 12.45 -15.31
CA TRP A 51 -14.50 12.86 -16.25
C TRP A 51 -15.85 12.84 -15.55
N GLU A 52 -16.60 13.95 -15.57
CA GLU A 52 -17.87 14.13 -14.86
C GLU A 52 -18.88 14.78 -15.77
N GLY A 53 -19.94 14.05 -16.08
CA GLY A 53 -21.13 14.45 -16.81
C GLY A 53 -22.37 14.09 -16.04
N GLU A 54 -23.54 14.56 -16.48
CA GLU A 54 -24.81 14.29 -15.81
C GLU A 54 -25.07 12.78 -15.67
N GLY A 55 -25.18 12.32 -14.41
CA GLY A 55 -25.44 10.92 -14.07
C GLY A 55 -24.28 9.94 -14.24
N HIS A 56 -23.10 10.41 -14.71
CA HIS A 56 -21.97 9.52 -14.97
C HIS A 56 -20.63 10.15 -14.53
N THR A 57 -19.78 9.34 -13.87
CA THR A 57 -18.42 9.70 -13.52
C THR A 57 -17.44 8.58 -13.89
N PHE A 58 -16.27 8.95 -14.38
CA PHE A 58 -15.20 8.01 -14.75
C PHE A 58 -13.86 8.54 -14.30
N ILE A 59 -12.93 7.63 -14.04
CA ILE A 59 -11.51 7.97 -13.86
C ILE A 59 -10.76 7.64 -15.15
N VAL A 60 -9.97 8.60 -15.61
CA VAL A 60 -9.10 8.45 -16.78
C VAL A 60 -7.66 8.46 -16.29
N MET A 61 -6.98 7.33 -16.41
CA MET A 61 -5.58 7.19 -16.02
C MET A 61 -4.67 7.48 -17.22
N ASP A 62 -3.64 8.26 -16.97
CA ASP A 62 -2.53 8.53 -17.87
C ASP A 62 -1.22 8.06 -17.22
N ALA A 63 -0.66 6.98 -17.73
CA ALA A 63 0.57 6.35 -17.26
C ALA A 63 1.61 6.39 -18.39
N PRO A 64 2.45 7.44 -18.46
CA PRO A 64 3.28 7.73 -19.62
C PRO A 64 4.41 6.70 -19.84
N PRO A 65 4.42 5.91 -20.96
CA PRO A 65 5.57 5.11 -21.33
C PRO A 65 6.77 6.02 -21.73
N PRO A 66 8.02 5.61 -21.46
CA PRO A 66 8.44 4.35 -20.83
C PRO A 66 8.52 4.41 -19.30
N GLN A 67 8.13 5.53 -18.67
CA GLN A 67 8.25 5.72 -17.21
C GLN A 67 7.29 4.83 -16.43
N GLU A 68 6.13 4.52 -17.03
CA GLU A 68 5.08 3.70 -16.40
C GLU A 68 4.65 2.57 -17.33
N ASN A 69 4.29 1.43 -16.72
CA ASN A 69 3.73 0.27 -17.41
C ASN A 69 2.34 -0.03 -16.86
N CYS A 70 1.30 0.09 -17.68
CA CYS A 70 -0.08 -0.19 -17.28
C CYS A 70 -0.39 -1.69 -17.20
N LYS A 71 0.41 -2.55 -17.83
CA LYS A 71 0.05 -3.97 -17.93
C LYS A 71 -0.15 -4.67 -16.58
N PRO A 72 0.71 -4.48 -15.57
CA PRO A 72 0.48 -5.06 -14.24
C PRO A 72 -0.84 -4.59 -13.62
N PHE A 73 -1.18 -3.30 -13.76
CA PHE A 73 -2.46 -2.78 -13.28
C PHE A 73 -3.64 -3.49 -13.95
N VAL A 74 -3.62 -3.64 -15.27
CA VAL A 74 -4.69 -4.29 -16.05
C VAL A 74 -4.82 -5.77 -15.68
N ASP A 75 -3.70 -6.50 -15.64
CA ASP A 75 -3.69 -7.93 -15.34
C ASP A 75 -4.27 -8.20 -13.94
N ILE A 76 -3.83 -7.43 -12.94
CA ILE A 76 -4.28 -7.60 -11.55
C ILE A 76 -5.72 -7.10 -11.37
N ALA A 77 -6.11 -5.98 -11.98
CA ALA A 77 -7.50 -5.51 -11.94
C ALA A 77 -8.48 -6.57 -12.46
N HIS A 78 -8.13 -7.23 -13.58
CA HIS A 78 -8.95 -8.32 -14.12
C HIS A 78 -8.99 -9.54 -13.19
N LEU A 79 -7.85 -9.92 -12.58
CA LEU A 79 -7.80 -11.01 -11.60
C LEU A 79 -8.73 -10.73 -10.42
N LEU A 80 -8.60 -9.56 -9.82
CA LEU A 80 -9.36 -9.16 -8.62
C LEU A 80 -10.86 -9.00 -8.92
N SER A 81 -11.19 -8.34 -10.01
CA SER A 81 -12.59 -8.11 -10.41
C SER A 81 -13.36 -9.42 -10.67
N ARG A 82 -12.72 -10.41 -11.32
CA ARG A 82 -13.32 -11.74 -11.55
C ARG A 82 -13.61 -12.50 -10.26
N SER A 83 -12.91 -12.17 -9.21
CA SER A 83 -13.03 -12.78 -7.89
C SER A 83 -13.96 -11.99 -6.95
N GLY A 84 -14.67 -11.00 -7.48
CA GLY A 84 -15.65 -10.22 -6.73
C GLY A 84 -15.07 -9.14 -5.82
N ILE A 85 -13.77 -8.86 -5.92
CA ILE A 85 -13.14 -7.77 -5.19
C ILE A 85 -13.43 -6.46 -5.91
N ASN A 86 -13.90 -5.45 -5.16
CA ASN A 86 -14.23 -4.15 -5.71
C ASN A 86 -12.97 -3.34 -6.01
N VAL A 87 -12.52 -3.42 -7.25
CA VAL A 87 -11.38 -2.67 -7.81
C VAL A 87 -11.87 -1.85 -9.00
N PRO A 88 -11.11 -0.84 -9.47
CA PRO A 88 -11.47 -0.10 -10.67
C PRO A 88 -11.73 -1.02 -11.87
N LYS A 89 -12.98 -1.00 -12.36
CA LYS A 89 -13.38 -1.70 -13.58
C LYS A 89 -12.81 -0.95 -14.79
N ILE A 90 -12.14 -1.69 -15.67
CA ILE A 90 -11.57 -1.13 -16.90
C ILE A 90 -12.63 -1.18 -18.00
N TYR A 91 -13.01 -0.02 -18.53
CA TYR A 91 -13.95 0.10 -19.64
C TYR A 91 -13.24 0.18 -20.99
N ALA A 92 -12.06 0.79 -21.03
CA ALA A 92 -11.22 0.84 -22.23
C ALA A 92 -9.75 0.98 -21.83
N GLU A 93 -8.87 0.49 -22.69
CA GLU A 93 -7.42 0.54 -22.49
C GLU A 93 -6.68 0.83 -23.78
N ASP A 94 -5.53 1.51 -23.66
CA ASP A 94 -4.51 1.66 -24.70
C ASP A 94 -3.14 1.54 -24.03
N LEU A 95 -2.63 0.32 -23.97
CA LEU A 95 -1.36 0.02 -23.32
C LEU A 95 -0.16 0.67 -24.01
N ASN A 96 -0.25 0.94 -25.33
CA ASN A 96 0.83 1.58 -26.06
C ASN A 96 0.98 3.06 -25.69
N GLN A 97 -0.14 3.73 -25.45
CA GLN A 97 -0.17 5.11 -25.00
C GLN A 97 -0.20 5.24 -23.46
N GLY A 98 -0.52 4.17 -22.74
CA GLY A 98 -0.65 4.15 -21.29
C GLY A 98 -1.93 4.84 -20.80
N PHE A 99 -3.05 4.72 -21.52
CA PHE A 99 -4.34 5.30 -21.16
C PHE A 99 -5.35 4.23 -20.75
N LEU A 100 -6.03 4.46 -19.61
CA LEU A 100 -7.13 3.61 -19.17
C LEU A 100 -8.36 4.45 -18.85
N LEU A 101 -9.54 3.93 -19.20
CA LEU A 101 -10.83 4.46 -18.77
C LEU A 101 -11.44 3.51 -17.74
N LEU A 102 -11.63 4.01 -16.52
CA LEU A 102 -12.00 3.26 -15.32
C LEU A 102 -13.34 3.76 -14.78
N ASN A 103 -14.09 2.89 -14.04
CA ASN A 103 -15.18 3.40 -13.22
C ASN A 103 -14.60 4.29 -12.09
N ASP A 104 -15.44 5.19 -11.61
CA ASP A 104 -15.14 6.02 -10.44
C ASP A 104 -15.63 5.31 -9.18
N LEU A 105 -14.73 5.00 -8.26
CA LEU A 105 -15.04 4.39 -6.95
C LEU A 105 -15.41 5.43 -5.89
N GLY A 106 -15.55 6.70 -6.27
CA GLY A 106 -15.92 7.77 -5.36
C GLY A 106 -14.81 8.79 -5.10
N ARG A 107 -15.02 9.61 -4.08
CA ARG A 107 -14.15 10.76 -3.78
C ARG A 107 -13.47 10.68 -2.42
N LYS A 108 -13.89 9.76 -1.56
CA LYS A 108 -13.41 9.64 -0.19
C LYS A 108 -12.71 8.33 0.03
N THR A 109 -11.52 8.40 0.54
CA THR A 109 -10.80 7.25 1.06
C THR A 109 -11.21 6.96 2.51
N TYR A 110 -10.84 5.79 3.03
CA TYR A 110 -10.96 5.53 4.46
C TYR A 110 -10.20 6.58 5.28
N LEU A 111 -9.01 6.98 4.82
CA LEU A 111 -8.21 8.00 5.52
C LEU A 111 -8.96 9.34 5.68
N ASP A 112 -9.83 9.70 4.74
CA ASP A 112 -10.58 10.95 4.77
C ASP A 112 -11.75 10.94 5.77
N VAL A 113 -12.18 9.76 6.24
CA VAL A 113 -13.42 9.62 7.03
C VAL A 113 -13.27 8.83 8.32
N ILE A 114 -12.17 8.07 8.47
CA ILE A 114 -11.98 7.18 9.62
C ILE A 114 -11.72 7.98 10.90
N ASP A 115 -12.43 7.62 11.96
CA ASP A 115 -12.27 8.16 13.30
C ASP A 115 -12.47 7.08 14.36
N GLU A 116 -12.41 7.45 15.63
CA GLU A 116 -12.54 6.52 16.77
C GLU A 116 -13.91 5.80 16.82
N HIS A 117 -14.96 6.38 16.24
CA HIS A 117 -16.33 5.89 16.29
C HIS A 117 -16.66 4.92 15.16
N ASN A 118 -16.03 5.07 14.01
CA ASN A 118 -16.32 4.26 12.82
C ASN A 118 -15.21 3.28 12.44
N ALA A 119 -14.03 3.36 13.08
CA ALA A 119 -12.88 2.53 12.75
C ALA A 119 -13.18 1.03 12.81
N ASP A 120 -13.93 0.57 13.81
CA ASP A 120 -14.24 -0.84 13.96
C ASP A 120 -15.05 -1.39 12.78
N GLN A 121 -16.02 -0.62 12.26
CA GLN A 121 -16.81 -1.03 11.11
C GLN A 121 -15.98 -0.97 9.83
N LEU A 122 -15.24 0.11 9.60
CA LEU A 122 -14.41 0.26 8.41
C LEU A 122 -13.32 -0.81 8.34
N PHE A 123 -12.68 -1.12 9.46
CA PHE A 123 -11.70 -2.20 9.51
C PHE A 123 -12.33 -3.59 9.41
N ALA A 124 -13.57 -3.80 9.88
CA ALA A 124 -14.28 -5.05 9.65
C ALA A 124 -14.52 -5.29 8.15
N ASP A 125 -14.95 -4.25 7.41
CA ASP A 125 -15.14 -4.31 5.96
C ASP A 125 -13.80 -4.53 5.23
N ALA A 126 -12.75 -3.80 5.63
CA ALA A 126 -11.41 -3.98 5.08
C ALA A 126 -10.84 -5.38 5.33
N ILE A 127 -11.02 -5.95 6.53
CA ILE A 127 -10.62 -7.33 6.85
C ILE A 127 -11.35 -8.30 5.92
N GLN A 128 -12.65 -8.13 5.70
CA GLN A 128 -13.42 -9.01 4.84
C GLN A 128 -12.93 -8.97 3.38
N ALA A 129 -12.66 -7.78 2.86
CA ALA A 129 -12.11 -7.62 1.51
C ALA A 129 -10.69 -8.21 1.39
N LEU A 130 -9.84 -8.02 2.42
CA LEU A 130 -8.50 -8.60 2.46
C LEU A 130 -8.53 -10.13 2.49
N LEU A 131 -9.44 -10.73 3.27
CA LEU A 131 -9.60 -12.19 3.32
C LEU A 131 -10.05 -12.75 1.97
N ALA A 132 -10.99 -12.09 1.27
CA ALA A 132 -11.37 -12.46 -0.07
C ALA A 132 -10.20 -12.36 -1.06
N TYR A 133 -9.37 -11.34 -0.93
CA TYR A 133 -8.15 -11.13 -1.71
C TYR A 133 -7.13 -12.26 -1.46
N GLN A 134 -6.92 -12.67 -0.21
CA GLN A 134 -5.96 -13.68 0.17
C GLN A 134 -6.41 -15.13 -0.09
N GLN A 135 -7.71 -15.35 -0.31
CA GLN A 135 -8.25 -16.64 -0.75
C GLN A 135 -8.02 -16.92 -2.24
N LEU A 136 -7.54 -15.95 -3.02
CA LEU A 136 -7.29 -16.13 -4.43
C LEU A 136 -6.23 -17.20 -4.67
N PRO A 137 -6.42 -18.10 -5.66
CA PRO A 137 -5.43 -19.11 -5.98
C PRO A 137 -4.15 -18.45 -6.48
N MET A 138 -3.00 -19.00 -6.07
CA MET A 138 -1.68 -18.52 -6.48
C MET A 138 -1.30 -18.99 -7.89
N GLU A 139 -2.18 -18.79 -8.86
CA GLU A 139 -2.00 -19.24 -10.25
C GLU A 139 -1.50 -18.13 -11.18
N ALA A 140 -1.65 -16.88 -10.78
CA ALA A 140 -1.19 -15.74 -11.58
C ALA A 140 0.33 -15.63 -11.58
N PRO A 141 0.97 -15.19 -12.68
CA PRO A 141 2.41 -15.04 -12.79
C PRO A 141 2.90 -13.78 -12.04
N LEU A 142 2.64 -13.72 -10.74
CA LEU A 142 3.07 -12.63 -9.87
C LEU A 142 4.42 -12.96 -9.22
N PRO A 143 5.25 -11.93 -8.94
CA PRO A 143 6.51 -12.14 -8.26
C PRO A 143 6.31 -12.67 -6.84
N SER A 144 7.29 -13.40 -6.34
CA SER A 144 7.36 -13.78 -4.92
C SER A 144 8.02 -12.67 -4.11
N TYR A 145 7.56 -12.49 -2.89
CA TYR A 145 8.24 -11.70 -1.88
C TYR A 145 9.39 -12.53 -1.31
N ASP A 146 10.47 -12.59 -2.07
CA ASP A 146 11.62 -13.45 -1.80
C ASP A 146 12.71 -12.73 -0.96
N VAL A 147 13.78 -13.48 -0.66
CA VAL A 147 14.95 -12.97 0.08
C VAL A 147 15.50 -11.69 -0.57
N ALA A 148 15.61 -11.68 -1.91
CA ALA A 148 16.22 -10.56 -2.63
C ALA A 148 15.37 -9.29 -2.52
N LEU A 149 14.04 -9.42 -2.62
CA LEU A 149 13.13 -8.30 -2.47
C LEU A 149 13.10 -7.78 -1.04
N LEU A 150 12.96 -8.67 -0.03
CA LEU A 150 12.97 -8.31 1.39
C LEU A 150 14.28 -7.59 1.79
N ARG A 151 15.42 -8.13 1.36
CA ARG A 151 16.73 -7.52 1.66
C ARG A 151 16.86 -6.15 1.01
N ARG A 152 16.52 -6.03 -0.27
CA ARG A 152 16.56 -4.73 -0.99
C ARG A 152 15.69 -3.67 -0.31
N GLU A 153 14.56 -4.06 0.25
CA GLU A 153 13.69 -3.15 0.98
C GLU A 153 14.29 -2.74 2.35
N LEU A 154 14.87 -3.68 3.08
CA LEU A 154 15.54 -3.38 4.34
C LEU A 154 16.74 -2.44 4.15
N GLU A 155 17.53 -2.61 3.07
CA GLU A 155 18.68 -1.75 2.76
C GLU A 155 18.31 -0.28 2.52
N LEU A 156 17.04 0.05 2.34
CA LEU A 156 16.59 1.44 2.27
C LEU A 156 16.82 2.18 3.60
N PHE A 157 16.75 1.49 4.74
CA PHE A 157 16.98 2.10 6.06
C PHE A 157 18.42 2.58 6.25
N PRO A 158 19.47 1.74 6.14
CA PRO A 158 20.84 2.20 6.29
C PRO A 158 21.26 3.19 5.20
N GLU A 159 20.85 2.98 3.94
CA GLU A 159 21.25 3.85 2.83
C GLU A 159 20.61 5.25 2.94
N TRP A 160 19.31 5.33 3.15
CA TRP A 160 18.61 6.60 3.06
C TRP A 160 18.38 7.28 4.40
N TYR A 161 18.00 6.53 5.43
CA TYR A 161 17.79 7.13 6.75
C TYR A 161 19.11 7.34 7.48
N VAL A 162 19.91 6.28 7.67
CA VAL A 162 21.14 6.39 8.46
C VAL A 162 22.19 7.23 7.74
N LYS A 163 22.54 6.85 6.50
CA LYS A 163 23.61 7.51 5.76
C LYS A 163 23.21 8.87 5.21
N ARG A 164 22.06 8.97 4.52
CA ARG A 164 21.68 10.23 3.85
C ARG A 164 20.98 11.23 4.74
N HIS A 165 20.13 10.78 5.67
CA HIS A 165 19.37 11.67 6.53
C HIS A 165 20.09 12.03 7.81
N LEU A 166 20.66 11.03 8.53
CA LEU A 166 21.43 11.28 9.76
C LEU A 166 22.90 11.67 9.50
N GLY A 167 23.46 11.39 8.32
CA GLY A 167 24.87 11.61 8.02
C GLY A 167 25.81 10.64 8.75
N ILE A 168 25.31 9.47 9.17
CA ILE A 168 26.06 8.44 9.92
C ILE A 168 26.37 7.28 8.99
N GLU A 169 27.55 6.71 9.09
CA GLU A 169 27.88 5.42 8.48
C GLU A 169 28.01 4.36 9.59
N PHE A 170 27.44 3.17 9.35
CA PHE A 170 27.62 2.06 10.28
C PHE A 170 29.09 1.66 10.39
N ASP A 171 29.56 1.51 11.61
CA ASP A 171 30.83 0.84 11.87
C ASP A 171 30.69 -0.69 11.65
N GLN A 172 31.81 -1.41 11.79
CA GLN A 172 31.83 -2.86 11.55
C GLN A 172 30.90 -3.64 12.50
N ALA A 173 30.76 -3.20 13.75
CA ALA A 173 29.89 -3.85 14.73
C ALA A 173 28.41 -3.58 14.42
N GLN A 174 28.08 -2.32 14.10
CA GLN A 174 26.74 -1.92 13.68
C GLN A 174 26.33 -2.61 12.39
N GLN A 175 27.23 -2.75 11.41
CA GLN A 175 26.97 -3.48 10.17
C GLN A 175 26.69 -4.97 10.45
N ALA A 176 27.44 -5.61 11.33
CA ALA A 176 27.20 -7.00 11.72
C ALA A 176 25.87 -7.16 12.47
N ASN A 177 25.49 -6.21 13.33
CA ASN A 177 24.18 -6.19 14.00
C ASN A 177 23.04 -6.04 12.98
N TRP A 178 23.17 -5.10 12.04
CA TRP A 178 22.19 -4.88 10.99
C TRP A 178 21.96 -6.14 10.15
N GLN A 179 23.05 -6.84 9.81
CA GLN A 179 22.95 -8.08 9.06
C GLN A 179 22.14 -9.15 9.81
N ARG A 180 22.43 -9.37 11.11
CA ARG A 180 21.70 -10.36 11.92
C ARG A 180 20.22 -9.99 12.11
N VAL A 181 19.93 -8.71 12.35
CA VAL A 181 18.54 -8.21 12.43
C VAL A 181 17.83 -8.43 11.10
N SER A 182 18.47 -8.09 9.98
CA SER A 182 17.88 -8.27 8.65
C SER A 182 17.62 -9.75 8.35
N ASP A 183 18.54 -10.64 8.70
CA ASP A 183 18.39 -12.08 8.49
C ASP A 183 17.22 -12.63 9.33
N LEU A 184 17.10 -12.24 10.61
CA LEU A 184 15.99 -12.62 11.48
C LEU A 184 14.63 -12.17 10.89
N LEU A 185 14.52 -10.94 10.42
CA LEU A 185 13.28 -10.41 9.86
C LEU A 185 12.92 -11.10 8.54
N ILE A 186 13.90 -11.37 7.68
CA ILE A 186 13.70 -12.10 6.41
C ILE A 186 13.28 -13.55 6.68
N GLU A 187 13.96 -14.26 7.56
CA GLU A 187 13.63 -15.63 7.94
C GLU A 187 12.21 -15.71 8.50
N SER A 188 11.84 -14.81 9.40
CA SER A 188 10.48 -14.73 9.96
C SER A 188 9.42 -14.49 8.88
N ALA A 189 9.69 -13.60 7.93
CA ALA A 189 8.77 -13.33 6.83
C ALA A 189 8.58 -14.54 5.91
N LEU A 190 9.66 -15.22 5.58
CA LEU A 190 9.66 -16.37 4.66
C LEU A 190 9.09 -17.66 5.28
N ALA A 191 9.12 -17.77 6.61
CA ALA A 191 8.53 -18.88 7.34
C ALA A 191 6.99 -18.83 7.39
N GLN A 192 6.39 -17.68 7.07
CA GLN A 192 4.94 -17.52 7.09
C GLN A 192 4.27 -18.20 5.88
N PRO A 193 3.00 -18.63 6.04
CA PRO A 193 2.18 -19.01 4.91
C PRO A 193 2.12 -17.88 3.87
N LYS A 194 2.13 -18.26 2.59
CA LYS A 194 2.10 -17.32 1.48
C LYS A 194 0.67 -17.14 0.98
N VAL A 195 0.32 -15.89 0.75
CA VAL A 195 -0.94 -15.44 0.15
C VAL A 195 -0.66 -14.39 -0.91
N LEU A 196 -1.68 -13.95 -1.62
CA LEU A 196 -1.59 -12.73 -2.40
C LEU A 196 -1.45 -11.53 -1.45
N VAL A 197 -0.44 -10.71 -1.64
CA VAL A 197 -0.10 -9.54 -0.83
C VAL A 197 -0.19 -8.30 -1.69
N HIS A 198 -0.99 -7.34 -1.26
CA HIS A 198 -1.20 -6.05 -1.92
C HIS A 198 0.02 -5.11 -1.78
N ARG A 199 0.73 -5.19 -0.66
CA ARG A 199 1.87 -4.38 -0.20
C ARG A 199 1.51 -3.00 0.35
N ASP A 200 0.48 -2.36 -0.16
CA ASP A 200 0.03 -1.03 0.27
C ASP A 200 -1.47 -1.02 0.64
N TYR A 201 -1.93 -2.09 1.34
CA TYR A 201 -3.29 -2.23 1.85
C TYR A 201 -3.49 -1.36 3.09
N MET A 202 -3.81 -0.10 2.87
CA MET A 202 -3.89 0.92 3.93
C MET A 202 -5.05 1.89 3.68
N PRO A 203 -5.53 2.64 4.71
CA PRO A 203 -6.70 3.51 4.63
C PRO A 203 -6.72 4.50 3.45
N ARG A 204 -5.57 5.01 3.02
CA ARG A 204 -5.50 5.91 1.85
C ARG A 204 -5.80 5.24 0.51
N ASN A 205 -5.65 3.92 0.43
CA ASN A 205 -5.86 3.12 -0.78
C ASN A 205 -7.19 2.34 -0.75
N LEU A 206 -8.01 2.57 0.27
CA LEU A 206 -9.35 2.00 0.40
C LEU A 206 -10.39 3.11 0.23
N MET A 207 -11.27 2.95 -0.78
CA MET A 207 -12.32 3.92 -1.10
C MET A 207 -13.61 3.57 -0.37
N ILE A 208 -14.33 4.60 0.10
CA ILE A 208 -15.73 4.46 0.50
C ILE A 208 -16.55 4.31 -0.77
N SER A 209 -17.08 3.12 -1.01
CA SER A 209 -17.77 2.75 -2.24
C SER A 209 -18.76 1.60 -2.00
N GLU A 210 -19.53 1.24 -3.03
CA GLU A 210 -20.41 0.08 -3.03
C GLU A 210 -19.98 -0.91 -4.12
N PRO A 211 -19.62 -2.16 -3.77
CA PRO A 211 -19.37 -2.70 -2.42
C PRO A 211 -18.21 -2.00 -1.69
N ASN A 212 -18.25 -2.00 -0.34
CA ASN A 212 -17.21 -1.39 0.48
C ASN A 212 -16.18 -2.44 0.95
N PRO A 213 -14.87 -2.15 0.91
CA PRO A 213 -14.22 -1.00 0.27
C PRO A 213 -13.98 -1.18 -1.22
N GLY A 214 -13.78 -0.08 -1.93
CA GLY A 214 -13.08 -0.11 -3.21
C GLY A 214 -11.57 -0.13 -2.97
N VAL A 215 -10.83 -1.05 -3.62
CA VAL A 215 -9.39 -1.25 -3.41
C VAL A 215 -8.60 -0.64 -4.57
N LEU A 216 -7.65 0.24 -4.23
CA LEU A 216 -6.76 0.93 -5.18
C LEU A 216 -5.31 0.49 -4.97
N ASP A 217 -4.44 0.82 -5.93
CA ASP A 217 -2.97 0.71 -5.84
C ASP A 217 -2.43 -0.72 -5.68
N PHE A 218 -3.06 -1.68 -6.33
CA PHE A 218 -2.79 -3.12 -6.26
C PHE A 218 -1.75 -3.64 -7.27
N GLN A 219 -1.24 -2.82 -8.19
CA GLN A 219 -0.42 -3.27 -9.32
C GLN A 219 0.95 -3.84 -8.93
N ASP A 220 1.41 -3.56 -7.72
CA ASP A 220 2.67 -4.08 -7.17
C ASP A 220 2.49 -5.33 -6.29
N ALA A 221 1.34 -6.02 -6.43
CA ALA A 221 1.03 -7.22 -5.68
C ALA A 221 2.05 -8.34 -5.92
N VAL A 222 2.26 -9.13 -4.88
CA VAL A 222 3.20 -10.26 -4.86
C VAL A 222 2.61 -11.45 -4.10
N TYR A 223 3.22 -12.63 -4.21
CA TYR A 223 2.96 -13.72 -3.27
C TYR A 223 3.92 -13.63 -2.08
N GLY A 224 3.38 -13.45 -0.88
CA GLY A 224 4.19 -13.17 0.30
C GLY A 224 3.52 -13.48 1.64
N PRO A 225 4.11 -12.99 2.75
CA PRO A 225 3.69 -13.32 4.10
C PRO A 225 2.25 -12.92 4.42
N VAL A 226 1.47 -13.83 4.99
CA VAL A 226 0.06 -13.64 5.33
C VAL A 226 -0.19 -12.43 6.23
N THR A 227 0.77 -12.07 7.08
CA THR A 227 0.63 -10.94 8.01
C THR A 227 0.95 -9.58 7.42
N TYR A 228 1.47 -9.50 6.18
CA TYR A 228 1.96 -8.23 5.63
C TYR A 228 0.86 -7.15 5.55
N ASP A 229 -0.21 -7.45 4.83
CA ASP A 229 -1.26 -6.46 4.54
C ASP A 229 -2.08 -6.10 5.76
N ILE A 230 -2.37 -7.07 6.64
CA ILE A 230 -3.11 -6.78 7.87
C ILE A 230 -2.29 -5.90 8.83
N THR A 231 -0.97 -6.07 8.84
CA THR A 231 -0.07 -5.19 9.59
C THR A 231 -0.02 -3.80 8.97
N CYS A 232 0.00 -3.72 7.62
CA CYS A 232 -0.05 -2.46 6.88
C CYS A 232 -1.33 -1.68 7.18
N LEU A 233 -2.47 -2.36 7.26
CA LEU A 233 -3.77 -1.76 7.53
C LEU A 233 -3.85 -1.08 8.90
N PHE A 234 -3.34 -1.72 9.95
CA PHE A 234 -3.49 -1.24 11.32
C PHE A 234 -2.34 -0.36 11.81
N LYS A 235 -1.15 -0.51 11.23
CA LYS A 235 0.05 0.30 11.56
C LYS A 235 0.43 1.16 10.37
N ASP A 236 -0.46 2.10 10.09
CA ASP A 236 -0.40 2.97 8.92
C ASP A 236 0.62 4.11 9.07
N ALA A 237 0.96 4.72 7.93
CA ALA A 237 1.85 5.87 7.86
C ALA A 237 1.21 7.17 8.37
N PHE A 238 -0.11 7.28 8.34
CA PHE A 238 -0.84 8.52 8.59
C PHE A 238 -1.73 8.49 9.83
N LEU A 239 -2.08 7.28 10.32
CA LEU A 239 -2.93 7.07 11.48
C LEU A 239 -2.25 6.15 12.48
N SER A 240 -2.53 6.35 13.76
CA SER A 240 -2.11 5.44 14.84
C SER A 240 -3.29 5.12 15.73
N TRP A 241 -3.33 3.88 16.19
CA TRP A 241 -4.36 3.37 17.07
C TRP A 241 -3.75 2.79 18.34
N PRO A 242 -4.47 2.79 19.46
CA PRO A 242 -4.04 2.12 20.69
C PRO A 242 -3.71 0.65 20.40
N GLU A 243 -2.59 0.15 20.95
CA GLU A 243 -2.10 -1.22 20.72
C GLU A 243 -3.16 -2.28 21.11
N GLU A 244 -4.01 -1.99 22.09
CA GLU A 244 -5.09 -2.89 22.49
C GLU A 244 -6.16 -3.04 21.39
N ARG A 245 -6.55 -1.93 20.73
CA ARG A 245 -7.47 -1.99 19.58
C ARG A 245 -6.87 -2.75 18.42
N VAL A 246 -5.60 -2.46 18.10
CA VAL A 246 -4.86 -3.16 17.04
C VAL A 246 -4.80 -4.67 17.32
N ALA A 247 -4.52 -5.08 18.55
CA ALA A 247 -4.51 -6.49 18.94
C ALA A 247 -5.89 -7.14 18.79
N GLY A 248 -6.98 -6.42 19.11
CA GLY A 248 -8.36 -6.89 18.90
C GLY A 248 -8.69 -7.12 17.42
N TRP A 249 -8.38 -6.17 16.56
CA TRP A 249 -8.59 -6.30 15.11
C TRP A 249 -7.72 -7.39 14.49
N LEU A 250 -6.47 -7.52 14.94
CA LEU A 250 -5.56 -8.57 14.49
C LEU A 250 -6.09 -9.97 14.87
N ARG A 251 -6.64 -10.12 16.08
CA ARG A 251 -7.31 -11.36 16.52
C ARG A 251 -8.54 -11.67 15.66
N THR A 252 -9.37 -10.67 15.38
CA THR A 252 -10.54 -10.82 14.52
C THR A 252 -10.14 -11.30 13.10
N TYR A 253 -9.07 -10.74 12.55
CA TYR A 253 -8.54 -11.21 11.26
C TYR A 253 -8.07 -12.67 11.37
N TRP A 254 -7.26 -13.02 12.36
CA TRP A 254 -6.71 -14.37 12.56
C TRP A 254 -7.80 -15.43 12.68
N GLU A 255 -8.83 -15.17 13.51
CA GLU A 255 -9.99 -16.07 13.67
C GLU A 255 -10.74 -16.28 12.34
N LYS A 256 -11.01 -15.20 11.63
CA LYS A 256 -11.72 -15.26 10.34
C LYS A 256 -10.87 -15.93 9.25
N ALA A 257 -9.58 -15.68 9.20
CA ALA A 257 -8.66 -16.31 8.25
C ALA A 257 -8.64 -17.84 8.45
N GLY A 258 -8.47 -18.30 9.68
CA GLY A 258 -8.54 -19.72 10.02
C GLY A 258 -9.88 -20.37 9.67
N ALA A 259 -11.00 -19.69 9.97
CA ALA A 259 -12.35 -20.16 9.65
C ALA A 259 -12.58 -20.28 8.12
N LEU A 260 -11.91 -19.47 7.31
CA LEU A 260 -11.96 -19.51 5.84
C LEU A 260 -10.93 -20.45 5.21
N GLY A 261 -10.11 -21.16 6.01
CA GLY A 261 -9.07 -22.05 5.53
C GLY A 261 -7.83 -21.37 4.97
N ILE A 262 -7.66 -20.06 5.22
CA ILE A 262 -6.40 -19.36 4.94
C ILE A 262 -5.38 -19.85 5.97
N ALA A 263 -4.25 -20.34 5.51
CA ALA A 263 -3.20 -20.80 6.40
C ALA A 263 -2.65 -19.64 7.23
N VAL A 264 -2.74 -19.77 8.55
CA VAL A 264 -2.16 -18.89 9.56
C VAL A 264 -1.54 -19.75 10.65
N GLN A 265 -0.76 -19.17 11.56
CA GLN A 265 -0.23 -19.88 12.72
C GLN A 265 -1.39 -20.39 13.60
N ASP A 266 -1.25 -21.58 14.19
CA ASP A 266 -2.28 -22.20 15.01
C ASP A 266 -2.53 -21.46 16.33
N ASP A 267 -1.50 -20.82 16.88
CA ASP A 267 -1.57 -20.01 18.08
C ASP A 267 -1.56 -18.52 17.74
N PHE A 268 -2.44 -17.76 18.41
CA PHE A 268 -2.55 -16.31 18.15
C PHE A 268 -1.29 -15.53 18.54
N GLU A 269 -0.58 -15.93 19.60
CA GLU A 269 0.64 -15.21 19.98
C GLU A 269 1.79 -15.47 19.00
N GLU A 270 1.85 -16.64 18.38
CA GLU A 270 2.76 -16.92 17.26
C GLU A 270 2.38 -16.09 16.02
N PHE A 271 1.09 -15.99 15.70
CA PHE A 271 0.61 -15.12 14.62
C PHE A 271 0.93 -13.66 14.90
N ARG A 272 0.66 -13.18 16.12
CA ARG A 272 0.99 -11.83 16.57
C ARG A 272 2.49 -11.56 16.50
N ARG A 273 3.32 -12.53 16.91
CA ARG A 273 4.77 -12.43 16.79
C ARG A 273 5.20 -12.29 15.32
N ALA A 274 4.65 -13.08 14.43
CA ALA A 274 4.91 -12.99 13.00
C ALA A 274 4.51 -11.61 12.42
N SER A 275 3.35 -11.07 12.84
CA SER A 275 2.89 -9.72 12.50
C SER A 275 3.80 -8.63 13.07
N ASP A 276 4.28 -8.77 14.31
CA ASP A 276 5.22 -7.81 14.91
C ASP A 276 6.53 -7.72 14.12
N LEU A 277 7.14 -8.86 13.80
CA LEU A 277 8.39 -8.91 13.03
C LEU A 277 8.20 -8.40 11.60
N MET A 278 7.07 -8.73 10.97
CA MET A 278 6.70 -8.19 9.66
C MET A 278 6.50 -6.68 9.71
N GLY A 279 5.89 -6.17 10.78
CA GLY A 279 5.73 -4.74 11.04
C GLY A 279 7.07 -4.03 11.14
N VAL A 280 8.02 -4.58 11.89
CA VAL A 280 9.38 -4.01 12.00
C VAL A 280 10.06 -3.94 10.64
N GLN A 281 10.02 -5.03 9.84
CA GLN A 281 10.57 -5.02 8.48
C GLN A 281 9.95 -3.90 7.64
N ARG A 282 8.63 -3.81 7.62
CA ARG A 282 7.91 -2.81 6.86
C ARG A 282 8.20 -1.39 7.34
N HIS A 283 8.25 -1.16 8.66
CA HIS A 283 8.49 0.18 9.20
C HIS A 283 9.92 0.67 8.88
N LEU A 284 10.93 -0.18 9.01
CA LEU A 284 12.29 0.15 8.59
C LEU A 284 12.37 0.49 7.10
N LYS A 285 11.71 -0.31 6.24
CA LYS A 285 11.57 -0.01 4.81
C LYS A 285 10.94 1.37 4.58
N VAL A 286 9.81 1.68 5.25
CA VAL A 286 9.09 2.95 5.02
C VAL A 286 9.89 4.15 5.52
N ILE A 287 10.58 4.05 6.65
CA ILE A 287 11.52 5.08 7.13
C ILE A 287 12.56 5.39 6.03
N GLY A 288 13.13 4.35 5.42
CA GLY A 288 14.07 4.50 4.31
C GLY A 288 13.41 5.13 3.06
N ILE A 289 12.18 4.73 2.71
CA ILE A 289 11.42 5.31 1.59
C ILE A 289 11.15 6.79 1.83
N PHE A 290 10.67 7.18 3.00
CA PHE A 290 10.35 8.58 3.33
C PHE A 290 11.61 9.46 3.31
N SER A 291 12.71 8.94 3.81
CA SER A 291 14.01 9.61 3.71
C SER A 291 14.47 9.75 2.26
N ARG A 292 14.29 8.72 1.43
CA ARG A 292 14.59 8.75 0.00
C ARG A 292 13.75 9.80 -0.73
N ILE A 293 12.44 9.85 -0.48
CA ILE A 293 11.53 10.84 -1.07
C ILE A 293 11.94 12.26 -0.67
N CYS A 294 12.36 12.46 0.59
CA CYS A 294 12.86 13.74 1.06
C CYS A 294 14.12 14.17 0.30
N HIS A 295 15.14 13.32 0.25
CA HIS A 295 16.47 13.69 -0.25
C HIS A 295 16.61 13.59 -1.78
N ARG A 296 15.94 12.62 -2.41
CA ARG A 296 15.98 12.43 -3.87
C ARG A 296 14.96 13.30 -4.59
N ASP A 297 13.72 13.36 -4.05
CA ASP A 297 12.59 13.97 -4.75
C ASP A 297 12.24 15.37 -4.22
N GLY A 298 12.99 15.87 -3.21
CA GLY A 298 12.80 17.21 -2.64
C GLY A 298 11.48 17.40 -1.91
N LYS A 299 10.91 16.34 -1.29
CA LYS A 299 9.62 16.39 -0.59
C LYS A 299 9.80 16.16 0.92
N PRO A 300 10.25 17.16 1.70
CA PRO A 300 10.62 16.99 3.12
C PRO A 300 9.44 16.63 4.03
N ARG A 301 8.20 16.87 3.64
CA ARG A 301 7.01 16.58 4.43
C ARG A 301 6.92 15.13 4.90
N TYR A 302 7.45 14.17 4.13
CA TYR A 302 7.38 12.75 4.47
C TYR A 302 8.24 12.38 5.69
N VAL A 303 9.33 13.10 5.94
CA VAL A 303 10.19 12.84 7.12
C VAL A 303 9.48 13.18 8.43
N ALA A 304 8.49 14.07 8.41
CA ALA A 304 7.68 14.41 9.58
C ALA A 304 6.89 13.21 10.14
N ASP A 305 6.59 12.20 9.31
CA ASP A 305 5.90 10.98 9.73
C ASP A 305 6.83 9.86 10.19
N VAL A 306 8.16 10.00 10.02
CA VAL A 306 9.15 8.99 10.43
C VAL A 306 9.08 8.66 11.94
N PRO A 307 8.90 9.61 12.87
CA PRO A 307 8.77 9.31 14.29
C PRO A 307 7.67 8.31 14.63
N ARG A 308 6.55 8.31 13.91
CA ARG A 308 5.45 7.35 14.08
C ARG A 308 5.92 5.91 13.90
N PHE A 309 6.73 5.64 12.89
CA PHE A 309 7.26 4.29 12.64
C PHE A 309 8.23 3.85 13.72
N PHE A 310 9.03 4.75 14.26
CA PHE A 310 9.86 4.43 15.44
C PHE A 310 9.01 4.09 16.64
N SER A 311 7.92 4.79 16.91
CA SER A 311 7.00 4.44 18.00
C SER A 311 6.41 3.03 17.84
N TYR A 312 6.07 2.62 16.62
CA TYR A 312 5.63 1.24 16.35
C TYR A 312 6.75 0.22 16.58
N ILE A 313 7.97 0.53 16.16
CA ILE A 313 9.14 -0.34 16.39
C ILE A 313 9.40 -0.45 17.90
N GLU A 314 9.43 0.64 18.65
CA GLU A 314 9.63 0.67 20.09
C GLU A 314 8.60 -0.18 20.84
N ALA A 315 7.32 -0.07 20.47
CA ALA A 315 6.26 -0.90 21.06
C ALA A 315 6.49 -2.40 20.81
N VAL A 316 7.07 -2.78 19.67
CA VAL A 316 7.45 -4.17 19.37
C VAL A 316 8.70 -4.57 20.17
N LEU A 317 9.74 -3.73 20.20
CA LEU A 317 10.97 -3.99 20.96
C LEU A 317 10.70 -4.27 22.43
N ALA A 318 9.73 -3.58 23.02
CA ALA A 318 9.34 -3.77 24.42
C ALA A 318 8.81 -5.17 24.76
N ARG A 319 8.31 -5.92 23.74
CA ARG A 319 7.71 -7.26 23.92
C ARG A 319 8.41 -8.38 23.16
N ARG A 320 9.40 -8.08 22.33
CA ARG A 320 10.12 -9.06 21.49
C ARG A 320 11.63 -9.03 21.81
N PRO A 321 12.10 -9.77 22.82
CA PRO A 321 13.49 -9.76 23.24
C PRO A 321 14.47 -10.25 22.17
N GLU A 322 14.01 -11.02 21.19
CA GLU A 322 14.81 -11.44 20.04
C GLU A 322 15.27 -10.29 19.15
N LEU A 323 14.68 -9.11 19.29
CA LEU A 323 15.07 -7.87 18.60
C LEU A 323 16.02 -6.99 19.41
N ALA A 324 16.66 -7.51 20.48
CA ALA A 324 17.56 -6.74 21.32
C ALA A 324 18.72 -6.11 20.53
N GLU A 325 19.22 -6.76 19.49
CA GLU A 325 20.26 -6.19 18.62
C GLU A 325 19.76 -4.98 17.83
N LEU A 326 18.51 -4.98 17.37
CA LEU A 326 17.90 -3.80 16.75
C LEU A 326 17.76 -2.67 17.77
N SER A 327 17.30 -2.97 18.99
CA SER A 327 17.19 -1.98 20.06
C SER A 327 18.55 -1.30 20.35
N ASN A 328 19.62 -2.08 20.47
CA ASN A 328 20.98 -1.58 20.67
C ASN A 328 21.46 -0.72 19.49
N LEU A 329 21.20 -1.16 18.27
CA LEU A 329 21.55 -0.43 17.05
C LEU A 329 20.85 0.92 17.02
N LEU A 330 19.52 0.96 17.19
CA LEU A 330 18.76 2.22 17.18
C LEU A 330 19.20 3.17 18.29
N THR A 331 19.50 2.66 19.49
CA THR A 331 20.03 3.47 20.60
C THR A 331 21.38 4.09 20.22
N SER A 332 22.26 3.35 19.56
CA SER A 332 23.58 3.84 19.15
C SER A 332 23.52 4.94 18.07
N LEU A 333 22.43 5.01 17.31
CA LEU A 333 22.21 6.06 16.31
C LEU A 333 21.72 7.39 16.91
N GLY A 334 21.47 7.45 18.23
CA GLY A 334 21.04 8.68 18.89
C GLY A 334 19.66 9.15 18.46
N GLN A 335 18.72 8.23 18.26
CA GLN A 335 17.35 8.54 17.86
C GLN A 335 16.73 9.61 18.77
N PRO A 336 16.08 10.65 18.24
CA PRO A 336 15.36 11.60 19.05
C PRO A 336 14.27 10.87 19.83
N LYS A 337 14.40 10.84 21.16
CA LYS A 337 13.28 10.42 22.02
C LYS A 337 12.15 11.40 21.74
N GLN A 338 11.01 10.87 21.28
CA GLN A 338 9.80 11.70 21.20
C GLN A 338 9.48 12.19 22.61
N GLU A 339 9.47 13.51 22.79
CA GLU A 339 8.69 14.09 23.85
C GLU A 339 7.22 13.73 23.57
N ALA A 340 6.60 13.02 24.53
CA ALA A 340 5.21 12.64 24.44
C ALA A 340 4.41 13.90 24.13
N ALA A 341 3.72 13.91 22.99
CA ALA A 341 2.75 14.94 22.69
C ALA A 341 1.64 14.80 23.75
N VAL A 342 1.55 15.82 24.62
CA VAL A 342 0.51 16.02 25.62
C VAL A 342 -0.82 16.32 24.95
#